data_dae1faa06e691751373cfdbc7521f69d
#
_entry.id   dae1faa06e691751373cfdbc7521f69d
#
_cell.length_a   1.000
_cell.length_b   1.000
_cell.length_c   1.000
_cell.angle_alpha   90.00
_cell.angle_beta   90.00
_cell.angle_gamma   90.00
#
_symmetry.space_group_name_H-M   'P 1'
#
loop_
_entity.id
_entity.type
_entity.pdbx_description
1 polymer ?
#
loop_
_entity_poly.entity_id
_entity_poly.type
_entity_poly.pdbx_seq_one_letter_code
_entity_poly.pdbx_strand_id
1 'polypeptide(L)'
;DRLRSRGLGDVYKRQLQSKEQDPFSGKIVVQKNGKKFVVQNQVPFPLSQEEMDAIYDLDYMRTYHPAYEKYGGVPAIEEVQFSVISCRGCFGSCSFCAIHSHQGRIIQTRSHESIVREAKKITELPNFKGYIHDVGGPTANFRHPSCAKQLKVGVCRDRQCLFPKPCPNLDADHSDYICLLYTSDAADDTPC
;
A
#
# COMPACT_ATOMS: atom_id res chain seq x y z
N ASP A 1 37.59 10.26 2.64
CA ASP A 1 36.70 11.08 3.49
C ASP A 1 35.51 11.73 2.77
N ARG A 2 35.66 12.16 1.51
CA ARG A 2 34.55 12.74 0.73
C ARG A 2 33.39 11.73 0.47
N LEU A 3 33.67 10.45 0.33
CA LEU A 3 32.66 9.40 0.14
C LEU A 3 31.91 9.12 1.44
N ARG A 4 32.59 9.17 2.59
CA ARG A 4 31.99 8.98 3.90
C ARG A 4 31.03 10.13 4.29
N SER A 5 31.41 11.36 3.98
CA SER A 5 30.55 12.54 4.24
C SER A 5 29.32 12.59 3.33
N ARG A 6 29.42 12.09 2.07
CA ARG A 6 28.28 11.94 1.17
C ARG A 6 27.28 10.90 1.68
N GLY A 7 27.74 9.73 2.13
CA GLY A 7 26.89 8.68 2.68
C GLY A 7 26.10 9.14 3.90
N LEU A 8 26.73 9.85 4.84
CA LEU A 8 26.04 10.41 6.02
C LEU A 8 25.01 11.48 5.63
N GLY A 9 25.31 12.31 4.64
CA GLY A 9 24.36 13.31 4.12
C GLY A 9 23.13 12.67 3.51
N ASP A 10 23.27 11.58 2.78
CA ASP A 10 22.16 10.86 2.16
C ASP A 10 21.31 10.13 3.19
N VAL A 11 21.92 9.54 4.22
CA VAL A 11 21.19 8.96 5.36
C VAL A 11 20.34 10.01 6.07
N TYR A 12 20.92 11.18 6.36
CA TYR A 12 20.19 12.28 6.99
C TYR A 12 19.01 12.76 6.15
N LYS A 13 19.19 12.92 4.83
CA LYS A 13 18.12 13.30 3.91
C LYS A 13 16.99 12.31 3.91
N ARG A 14 17.29 11.01 3.85
CA ARG A 14 16.28 9.93 3.91
C ARG A 14 15.53 9.93 5.24
N GLN A 15 16.21 10.15 6.34
CA GLN A 15 15.58 10.27 7.65
C GLN A 15 14.62 11.46 7.70
N LEU A 16 15.03 12.61 7.15
CA LEU A 16 14.17 13.80 7.07
C LEU A 16 12.94 13.53 6.21
N GLN A 17 13.12 13.00 5.01
CA GLN A 17 12.01 12.64 4.13
C GLN A 17 11.05 11.67 4.81
N SER A 18 11.56 10.62 5.47
CA SER A 18 10.73 9.65 6.18
C SER A 18 9.92 10.27 7.31
N LYS A 19 10.47 11.27 8.02
CA LYS A 19 9.76 12.00 9.08
C LYS A 19 8.66 12.91 8.54
N GLU A 20 8.85 13.46 7.35
CA GLU A 20 7.92 14.41 6.74
C GLU A 20 6.88 13.73 5.81
N GLN A 21 6.79 12.40 5.82
CA GLN A 21 5.82 11.63 5.03
C GLN A 21 4.46 11.42 5.72
N ASP A 22 4.19 12.12 6.81
CA ASP A 22 2.89 12.03 7.48
C ASP A 22 1.94 13.12 6.97
N PRO A 23 0.72 12.79 6.53
CA PRO A 23 -0.24 13.77 6.01
C PRO A 23 -0.73 14.77 7.05
N PHE A 24 -0.67 14.43 8.35
CA PHE A 24 -1.14 15.30 9.43
C PHE A 24 -0.07 16.27 9.93
N SER A 25 1.18 15.82 10.02
CA SER A 25 2.27 16.57 10.66
C SER A 25 3.47 16.82 9.76
N GLY A 26 3.47 16.27 8.55
CA GLY A 26 4.55 16.43 7.58
C GLY A 26 4.66 17.87 7.06
N LYS A 27 5.88 18.27 6.74
CA LYS A 27 6.20 19.60 6.21
C LYS A 27 6.68 19.51 4.78
N ILE A 28 6.51 20.60 4.04
CA ILE A 28 7.14 20.77 2.73
C ILE A 28 8.65 20.72 2.90
N VAL A 29 9.31 19.86 2.13
CA VAL A 29 10.77 19.72 2.13
C VAL A 29 11.33 20.31 0.84
N VAL A 30 12.27 21.23 0.97
CA VAL A 30 12.93 21.88 -0.17
C VAL A 30 14.41 21.50 -0.18
N GLN A 31 14.87 20.96 -1.30
CA GLN A 31 16.26 20.58 -1.50
C GLN A 31 16.86 21.33 -2.70
N LYS A 32 18.01 21.98 -2.48
CA LYS A 32 18.78 22.59 -3.57
C LYS A 32 19.44 21.49 -4.43
N ASN A 33 19.25 21.58 -5.74
CA ASN A 33 19.87 20.69 -6.71
C ASN A 33 20.51 21.53 -7.84
N GLY A 34 21.79 21.79 -7.73
CA GLY A 34 22.51 22.71 -8.62
C GLY A 34 21.94 24.13 -8.55
N LYS A 35 21.44 24.64 -9.68
CA LYS A 35 20.79 25.96 -9.79
C LYS A 35 19.29 25.94 -9.56
N LYS A 36 18.68 24.75 -9.35
CA LYS A 36 17.24 24.56 -9.15
C LYS A 36 16.95 24.05 -7.75
N PHE A 37 15.66 24.01 -7.41
CA PHE A 37 15.18 23.42 -6.18
C PHE A 37 14.21 22.28 -6.52
N VAL A 38 14.31 21.18 -5.78
CA VAL A 38 13.30 20.13 -5.72
C VAL A 38 12.43 20.41 -4.51
N VAL A 39 11.13 20.50 -4.73
CA VAL A 39 10.14 20.72 -3.68
C VAL A 39 9.32 19.44 -3.52
N GLN A 40 9.39 18.85 -2.35
CA GLN A 40 8.49 17.77 -1.95
C GLN A 40 7.34 18.40 -1.18
N ASN A 41 6.17 18.41 -1.79
CA ASN A 41 4.96 18.89 -1.14
C ASN A 41 4.55 17.95 0.01
N GLN A 42 3.68 18.43 0.89
CA GLN A 42 3.05 17.59 1.89
C GLN A 42 2.32 16.44 1.21
N VAL A 43 2.41 15.24 1.78
CA VAL A 43 1.71 14.07 1.23
C VAL A 43 0.18 14.23 1.41
N PRO A 44 -0.63 13.74 0.46
CA PRO A 44 -2.08 13.78 0.58
C PRO A 44 -2.57 12.93 1.74
N PHE A 45 -3.77 13.23 2.23
CA PHE A 45 -4.45 12.36 3.19
C PHE A 45 -4.73 10.99 2.58
N PRO A 46 -4.80 9.93 3.42
CA PRO A 46 -5.25 8.62 2.99
C PRO A 46 -6.64 8.72 2.34
N LEU A 47 -6.86 7.94 1.30
CA LEU A 47 -8.18 7.80 0.69
C LEU A 47 -9.17 7.18 1.68
N SER A 48 -10.42 7.59 1.61
CA SER A 48 -11.51 6.89 2.29
C SER A 48 -11.75 5.51 1.65
N GLN A 49 -12.53 4.67 2.31
CA GLN A 49 -12.89 3.36 1.76
C GLN A 49 -13.69 3.52 0.46
N GLU A 50 -14.63 4.46 0.43
CA GLU A 50 -15.45 4.75 -0.75
C GLU A 50 -14.61 5.26 -1.92
N GLU A 51 -13.62 6.11 -1.66
CA GLU A 51 -12.68 6.58 -2.69
C GLU A 51 -11.81 5.44 -3.21
N MET A 52 -11.34 4.55 -2.31
CA MET A 52 -10.60 3.35 -2.70
C MET A 52 -11.47 2.44 -3.58
N ASP A 53 -12.70 2.18 -3.18
CA ASP A 53 -13.63 1.33 -3.92
C ASP A 53 -13.92 1.91 -5.31
N ALA A 54 -14.16 3.22 -5.40
CA ALA A 54 -14.39 3.90 -6.68
C ALA A 54 -13.21 3.78 -7.64
N ILE A 55 -11.96 3.85 -7.14
CA ILE A 55 -10.76 3.69 -7.96
C ILE A 55 -10.66 2.25 -8.50
N TYR A 56 -10.94 1.25 -7.66
CA TYR A 56 -10.84 -0.15 -8.07
C TYR A 56 -12.06 -0.64 -8.88
N ASP A 57 -13.15 0.11 -8.91
CA ASP A 57 -14.30 -0.16 -9.78
C ASP A 57 -14.12 0.37 -11.22
N LEU A 58 -13.07 1.14 -11.50
CA LEU A 58 -12.77 1.60 -12.86
C LEU A 58 -12.55 0.42 -13.82
N ASP A 59 -12.89 0.62 -15.09
CA ASP A 59 -12.75 -0.39 -16.13
C ASP A 59 -11.30 -0.56 -16.57
N TYR A 60 -10.53 -1.31 -15.79
CA TYR A 60 -9.17 -1.66 -16.14
C TYR A 60 -9.11 -2.78 -17.16
N MET A 61 -8.20 -2.65 -18.15
CA MET A 61 -7.95 -3.66 -19.20
C MET A 61 -7.42 -5.00 -18.63
N ARG A 62 -6.87 -5.03 -17.43
CA ARG A 62 -6.27 -6.20 -16.75
C ARG A 62 -5.26 -6.96 -17.61
N THR A 63 -4.58 -6.25 -18.49
CA THR A 63 -3.51 -6.78 -19.33
C THR A 63 -2.51 -5.66 -19.64
N TYR A 64 -1.43 -6.00 -20.31
CA TYR A 64 -0.44 -5.01 -20.74
C TYR A 64 -0.97 -4.12 -21.87
N HIS A 65 -0.37 -2.95 -22.02
CA HIS A 65 -0.72 -2.02 -23.07
C HIS A 65 -0.40 -2.62 -24.47
N PRO A 66 -1.27 -2.50 -25.49
CA PRO A 66 -1.08 -3.11 -26.83
C PRO A 66 0.24 -2.75 -27.52
N ALA A 67 0.85 -1.62 -27.19
CA ALA A 67 2.17 -1.23 -27.72
C ALA A 67 3.27 -2.27 -27.44
N TYR A 68 3.09 -3.15 -26.45
CA TYR A 68 4.05 -4.20 -26.10
C TYR A 68 3.87 -5.49 -26.90
N GLU A 69 2.78 -5.67 -27.64
CA GLU A 69 2.52 -6.88 -28.44
C GLU A 69 3.65 -7.16 -29.43
N LYS A 70 4.15 -6.13 -30.11
CA LYS A 70 5.28 -6.24 -31.06
C LYS A 70 6.59 -6.71 -30.41
N TYR A 71 6.69 -6.70 -29.09
CA TYR A 71 7.85 -7.17 -28.34
C TYR A 71 7.58 -8.52 -27.66
N GLY A 72 6.46 -9.18 -27.95
CA GLY A 72 6.07 -10.43 -27.31
C GLY A 72 5.29 -10.27 -26.01
N GLY A 73 4.73 -9.08 -25.76
CA GLY A 73 3.95 -8.78 -24.56
C GLY A 73 4.80 -8.42 -23.34
N VAL A 74 4.24 -8.60 -22.15
CA VAL A 74 4.89 -8.39 -20.85
C VAL A 74 4.73 -9.66 -20.00
N PRO A 75 5.73 -10.55 -19.95
CA PRO A 75 5.61 -11.83 -19.24
C PRO A 75 5.19 -11.71 -17.78
N ALA A 76 5.62 -10.64 -17.10
CA ALA A 76 5.27 -10.40 -15.69
C ALA A 76 3.76 -10.26 -15.41
N ILE A 77 2.93 -10.06 -16.44
CA ILE A 77 1.48 -9.99 -16.26
C ILE A 77 0.90 -11.34 -15.78
N GLU A 78 1.52 -12.44 -16.15
CA GLU A 78 1.06 -13.78 -15.76
C GLU A 78 1.06 -13.97 -14.24
N GLU A 79 1.98 -13.31 -13.55
CA GLU A 79 2.12 -13.40 -12.09
C GLU A 79 1.08 -12.55 -11.33
N VAL A 80 0.56 -11.49 -11.94
CA VAL A 80 -0.26 -10.49 -11.21
C VAL A 80 -1.67 -10.33 -11.75
N GLN A 81 -1.97 -10.86 -12.94
CA GLN A 81 -3.25 -10.64 -13.63
C GLN A 81 -4.46 -11.06 -12.80
N PHE A 82 -4.33 -12.15 -12.06
CA PHE A 82 -5.38 -12.72 -11.22
C PHE A 82 -5.16 -12.48 -9.73
N SER A 83 -4.52 -11.36 -9.39
CA SER A 83 -4.34 -10.92 -8.01
C SER A 83 -5.26 -9.75 -7.70
N VAL A 84 -5.78 -9.69 -6.48
CA VAL A 84 -6.68 -8.65 -5.98
C VAL A 84 -6.01 -7.89 -4.84
N ILE A 85 -5.97 -6.57 -4.94
CA ILE A 85 -5.44 -5.72 -3.87
C ILE A 85 -6.56 -5.39 -2.90
N SER A 86 -6.41 -5.78 -1.63
CA SER A 86 -7.39 -5.54 -0.57
C SER A 86 -7.12 -4.25 0.23
N CYS A 87 -5.86 -3.83 0.34
CA CYS A 87 -5.44 -2.65 1.09
C CYS A 87 -4.13 -2.07 0.55
N ARG A 88 -3.83 -0.83 0.95
CA ARG A 88 -2.59 -0.12 0.65
C ARG A 88 -2.03 0.50 1.93
N GLY A 89 -0.73 0.80 1.90
CA GLY A 89 -0.02 1.32 3.07
C GLY A 89 0.49 0.21 3.99
N CYS A 90 1.50 0.53 4.80
CA CYS A 90 2.05 -0.41 5.76
C CYS A 90 2.75 0.32 6.91
N PHE A 91 2.36 0.04 8.13
CA PHE A 91 3.00 0.61 9.32
C PHE A 91 4.27 -0.15 9.77
N GLY A 92 4.66 -1.22 9.08
CA GLY A 92 5.79 -2.08 9.46
C GLY A 92 7.14 -1.35 9.44
N SER A 93 7.36 -0.47 8.45
CA SER A 93 8.59 0.32 8.30
C SER A 93 9.87 -0.52 8.33
N CYS A 94 9.82 -1.74 7.76
CA CYS A 94 10.97 -2.63 7.69
C CYS A 94 12.12 -1.99 6.92
N SER A 95 13.36 -2.17 7.36
CA SER A 95 14.54 -1.48 6.83
C SER A 95 14.84 -1.77 5.36
N PHE A 96 14.44 -2.93 4.85
CA PHE A 96 14.61 -3.36 3.46
C PHE A 96 13.43 -2.99 2.55
N CYS A 97 12.30 -2.57 3.10
CA CYS A 97 11.05 -2.40 2.36
C CYS A 97 10.73 -0.93 2.12
N ALA A 98 10.36 -0.58 0.88
CA ALA A 98 10.00 0.77 0.50
C ALA A 98 8.48 1.05 0.51
N ILE A 99 7.65 0.06 0.80
CA ILE A 99 6.18 0.19 0.73
C ILE A 99 5.68 1.36 1.60
N HIS A 100 6.15 1.47 2.83
CA HIS A 100 5.77 2.56 3.73
C HIS A 100 6.18 3.95 3.21
N SER A 101 7.19 4.02 2.34
CA SER A 101 7.67 5.28 1.76
C SER A 101 6.84 5.75 0.57
N HIS A 102 6.25 4.84 -0.20
CA HIS A 102 5.47 5.22 -1.40
C HIS A 102 3.96 5.01 -1.26
N GLN A 103 3.51 4.16 -0.35
CA GLN A 103 2.07 3.97 -0.07
C GLN A 103 1.62 4.61 1.25
N GLY A 104 2.58 5.08 2.07
CA GLY A 104 2.32 5.64 3.38
C GLY A 104 2.29 4.59 4.50
N ARG A 105 2.19 5.09 5.74
CA ARG A 105 2.19 4.27 6.97
C ARG A 105 0.79 4.07 7.54
N ILE A 106 -0.23 4.74 6.98
CA ILE A 106 -1.64 4.58 7.36
C ILE A 106 -2.27 3.61 6.37
N ILE A 107 -2.94 2.61 6.89
CA ILE A 107 -3.61 1.61 6.07
C ILE A 107 -4.86 2.23 5.44
N GLN A 108 -5.05 1.96 4.16
CA GLN A 108 -6.23 2.32 3.35
C GLN A 108 -6.84 1.03 2.81
N THR A 109 -8.08 0.75 3.13
CA THR A 109 -8.75 -0.51 2.79
C THR A 109 -9.87 -0.31 1.78
N ARG A 110 -10.15 -1.34 1.03
CA ARG A 110 -11.36 -1.50 0.23
C ARG A 110 -12.44 -2.21 1.04
N SER A 111 -13.69 -2.03 0.69
CA SER A 111 -14.78 -2.84 1.24
C SER A 111 -14.68 -4.29 0.77
N HIS A 112 -15.27 -5.20 1.52
CA HIS A 112 -15.38 -6.62 1.13
C HIS A 112 -16.17 -6.74 -0.18
N GLU A 113 -17.26 -6.00 -0.32
CA GLU A 113 -18.10 -5.97 -1.52
C GLU A 113 -17.32 -5.55 -2.77
N SER A 114 -16.45 -4.54 -2.67
CA SER A 114 -15.59 -4.11 -3.78
C SER A 114 -14.63 -5.23 -4.21
N ILE A 115 -14.02 -5.92 -3.25
CA ILE A 115 -13.08 -7.00 -3.50
C ILE A 115 -13.79 -8.21 -4.13
N VAL A 116 -14.96 -8.61 -3.60
CA VAL A 116 -15.75 -9.72 -4.13
C VAL A 116 -16.24 -9.41 -5.55
N ARG A 117 -16.68 -8.15 -5.81
CA ARG A 117 -17.04 -7.74 -7.19
C ARG A 117 -15.87 -7.88 -8.15
N GLU A 118 -14.68 -7.48 -7.74
CA GLU A 118 -13.48 -7.62 -8.57
C GLU A 118 -13.12 -9.09 -8.79
N ALA A 119 -13.18 -9.92 -7.75
CA ALA A 119 -12.94 -11.35 -7.86
C ALA A 119 -13.91 -11.99 -8.88
N LYS A 120 -15.20 -11.65 -8.84
CA LYS A 120 -16.18 -12.10 -9.84
C LYS A 120 -15.82 -11.66 -11.24
N LYS A 121 -15.46 -10.38 -11.47
CA LYS A 121 -14.99 -9.89 -12.79
C LYS A 121 -13.77 -10.69 -13.29
N ILE A 122 -12.86 -11.08 -12.40
CA ILE A 122 -11.69 -11.90 -12.76
C ILE A 122 -12.11 -13.30 -13.23
N THR A 123 -13.08 -13.94 -12.59
CA THR A 123 -13.56 -15.28 -13.00
C THR A 123 -14.21 -15.30 -14.39
N GLU A 124 -14.66 -14.16 -14.87
CA GLU A 124 -15.27 -13.99 -16.20
C GLU A 124 -14.25 -13.76 -17.31
N LEU A 125 -12.96 -13.57 -16.97
CA LEU A 125 -11.92 -13.34 -17.97
C LEU A 125 -11.65 -14.60 -18.82
N PRO A 126 -11.49 -14.46 -20.15
CA PRO A 126 -11.34 -15.62 -21.07
C PRO A 126 -10.16 -16.54 -20.74
N ASN A 127 -9.11 -16.00 -20.10
CA ASN A 127 -7.89 -16.73 -19.75
C ASN A 127 -7.81 -17.09 -18.27
N PHE A 128 -8.92 -16.98 -17.52
CA PHE A 128 -8.96 -17.36 -16.11
C PHE A 128 -8.72 -18.86 -15.93
N LYS A 129 -7.78 -19.20 -15.06
CA LYS A 129 -7.30 -20.58 -14.85
C LYS A 129 -8.00 -21.31 -13.70
N GLY A 130 -9.06 -20.72 -13.13
CA GLY A 130 -9.83 -21.33 -12.03
C GLY A 130 -9.36 -20.97 -10.62
N TYR A 131 -8.38 -20.08 -10.48
CA TYR A 131 -7.89 -19.62 -9.16
C TYR A 131 -7.40 -18.17 -9.20
N ILE A 132 -7.55 -17.49 -8.08
CA ILE A 132 -6.99 -16.16 -7.83
C ILE A 132 -5.67 -16.35 -7.07
N HIS A 133 -4.59 -15.72 -7.57
CA HIS A 133 -3.25 -15.93 -7.05
C HIS A 133 -3.07 -15.34 -5.65
N ASP A 134 -3.66 -14.18 -5.40
CA ASP A 134 -3.52 -13.44 -4.16
C ASP A 134 -4.71 -12.50 -3.94
N VAL A 135 -5.18 -12.44 -2.71
CA VAL A 135 -6.11 -11.43 -2.21
C VAL A 135 -5.44 -10.75 -1.03
N GLY A 136 -4.71 -9.69 -1.30
CA GLY A 136 -3.85 -9.13 -0.27
C GLY A 136 -3.49 -7.67 -0.49
N GLY A 137 -2.45 -7.27 0.19
CA GLY A 137 -1.85 -5.95 0.13
C GLY A 137 -0.36 -6.06 0.41
N PRO A 138 0.24 -5.08 1.09
CA PRO A 138 1.56 -5.25 1.67
C PRO A 138 1.62 -6.51 2.54
N THR A 139 2.74 -7.20 2.51
CA THR A 139 2.94 -8.56 3.07
C THR A 139 2.36 -8.81 4.48
N ALA A 140 2.16 -7.76 5.27
CA ALA A 140 1.55 -7.87 6.59
C ALA A 140 0.02 -8.07 6.57
N ASN A 141 -0.65 -7.80 5.44
CA ASN A 141 -2.10 -7.95 5.23
C ASN A 141 -2.98 -7.30 6.32
N PHE A 142 -2.50 -6.22 6.94
CA PHE A 142 -3.31 -5.45 7.87
C PHE A 142 -4.36 -4.63 7.11
N ARG A 143 -5.60 -4.72 7.54
CA ARG A 143 -6.72 -4.03 6.91
C ARG A 143 -7.27 -2.87 7.75
N HIS A 144 -6.58 -2.48 8.81
CA HIS A 144 -6.92 -1.35 9.67
C HIS A 144 -5.66 -0.58 10.10
N PRO A 145 -5.80 0.67 10.57
CA PRO A 145 -4.68 1.43 11.14
C PRO A 145 -4.06 0.73 12.33
N SER A 146 -2.76 0.92 12.53
CA SER A 146 -2.01 0.29 13.63
C SER A 146 -2.49 0.67 15.03
N CYS A 147 -3.26 1.76 15.17
CA CYS A 147 -3.88 2.20 16.42
C CYS A 147 -4.87 3.34 16.15
N ALA A 148 -5.82 3.54 17.06
CA ALA A 148 -6.83 4.60 16.97
C ALA A 148 -6.28 6.04 16.82
N LYS A 149 -5.02 6.26 17.23
CA LYS A 149 -4.34 7.55 17.11
C LYS A 149 -4.07 7.93 15.65
N GLN A 150 -3.75 6.96 14.79
CA GLN A 150 -3.31 7.23 13.42
C GLN A 150 -4.34 8.01 12.60
N LEU A 151 -5.63 7.72 12.78
CA LEU A 151 -6.71 8.40 12.06
C LEU A 151 -6.97 9.83 12.54
N LYS A 152 -6.50 10.19 13.75
CA LYS A 152 -6.77 11.50 14.36
C LYS A 152 -5.61 12.49 14.18
N VAL A 153 -4.38 12.01 14.34
CA VAL A 153 -3.18 12.85 14.40
C VAL A 153 -2.00 12.28 13.60
N GLY A 154 -2.26 11.27 12.79
CA GLY A 154 -1.25 10.65 11.95
C GLY A 154 -0.30 9.71 12.68
N VAL A 155 0.81 9.39 12.02
CA VAL A 155 1.80 8.43 12.52
C VAL A 155 2.76 9.09 13.51
N CYS A 156 3.32 8.28 14.41
CA CYS A 156 4.33 8.75 15.33
C CYS A 156 5.61 9.18 14.58
N ARG A 157 6.08 10.40 14.82
CA ARG A 157 7.22 11.00 14.12
C ARG A 157 8.55 10.33 14.47
N ASP A 158 8.76 10.02 15.75
CA ASP A 158 10.04 9.53 16.28
C ASP A 158 9.96 8.08 16.77
N ARG A 159 8.89 7.36 16.41
CA ARG A 159 8.69 5.96 16.77
C ARG A 159 8.06 5.20 15.61
N GLN A 160 8.52 3.96 15.43
CA GLN A 160 7.88 2.99 14.55
C GLN A 160 6.97 2.06 15.36
N CYS A 161 5.97 1.47 14.71
CA CYS A 161 5.01 0.59 15.40
C CYS A 161 5.63 -0.72 15.87
N LEU A 162 6.62 -1.24 15.12
CA LEU A 162 7.25 -2.54 15.38
C LEU A 162 8.68 -2.43 15.93
N PHE A 163 9.34 -1.28 15.82
CA PHE A 163 10.76 -1.14 16.15
C PHE A 163 11.00 0.03 17.11
N PRO A 164 11.97 -0.06 18.06
CA PRO A 164 12.83 -1.21 18.40
C PRO A 164 12.10 -2.31 19.18
N LYS A 165 10.93 -2.04 19.70
CA LYS A 165 10.00 -2.99 20.33
C LYS A 165 8.58 -2.67 19.86
N PRO A 166 7.71 -3.66 19.72
CA PRO A 166 6.32 -3.43 19.38
C PRO A 166 5.68 -2.36 20.28
N CYS A 167 4.88 -1.49 19.66
CA CYS A 167 4.18 -0.44 20.41
C CYS A 167 3.11 -1.07 21.30
N PRO A 168 2.97 -0.66 22.59
CA PRO A 168 1.90 -1.20 23.45
C PRO A 168 0.48 -0.93 22.93
N ASN A 169 0.32 0.10 22.08
CA ASN A 169 -0.96 0.46 21.48
C ASN A 169 -1.12 -0.13 20.07
N LEU A 170 -0.23 -1.05 19.67
CA LEU A 170 -0.32 -1.70 18.38
C LEU A 170 -1.56 -2.59 18.35
N ASP A 171 -2.41 -2.33 17.41
CA ASP A 171 -3.47 -3.22 17.00
C ASP A 171 -2.96 -4.06 15.83
N ALA A 172 -2.91 -5.36 16.02
CA ALA A 172 -2.44 -6.32 15.02
C ALA A 172 -3.50 -7.41 14.75
N ASP A 173 -4.77 -7.06 14.95
CA ASP A 173 -5.89 -7.96 14.67
C ASP A 173 -6.01 -8.24 13.17
N HIS A 174 -6.21 -9.50 12.80
CA HIS A 174 -6.43 -9.97 11.43
C HIS A 174 -7.86 -10.45 11.16
N SER A 175 -8.78 -10.25 12.11
CA SER A 175 -10.16 -10.76 12.00
C SER A 175 -10.84 -10.28 10.73
N ASP A 176 -10.69 -9.01 10.34
CA ASP A 176 -11.26 -8.48 9.10
C ASP A 176 -10.65 -9.13 7.84
N TYR A 177 -9.36 -9.42 7.84
CA TYR A 177 -8.71 -10.11 6.73
C TYR A 177 -9.15 -11.57 6.62
N ILE A 178 -9.29 -12.25 7.75
CA ILE A 178 -9.80 -13.63 7.82
C ILE A 178 -11.23 -13.65 7.32
N CYS A 179 -12.07 -12.73 7.80
CA CYS A 179 -13.45 -12.58 7.32
C CYS A 179 -13.52 -12.38 5.81
N LEU A 180 -12.69 -11.49 5.25
CA LEU A 180 -12.59 -11.27 3.81
C LEU A 180 -12.29 -12.55 3.04
N LEU A 181 -11.35 -13.37 3.51
CA LEU A 181 -10.99 -14.62 2.83
C LEU A 181 -12.16 -15.61 2.84
N TYR A 182 -12.84 -15.77 3.97
CA TYR A 182 -14.03 -16.63 4.04
C TYR A 182 -15.18 -16.12 3.17
N THR A 183 -15.41 -14.81 3.12
CA THR A 183 -16.45 -14.21 2.26
C THR A 183 -16.10 -14.31 0.77
N SER A 184 -14.81 -14.33 0.43
CA SER A 184 -14.34 -14.45 -0.95
C SER A 184 -14.33 -15.88 -1.46
N ASP A 185 -14.26 -16.85 -0.57
CA ASP A 185 -14.39 -18.27 -0.90
C ASP A 185 -15.89 -18.59 -1.02
N ALA A 186 -16.39 -18.57 -2.25
CA ALA A 186 -17.82 -18.66 -2.59
C ALA A 186 -18.53 -19.96 -2.15
N ALA A 187 -17.91 -20.78 -1.31
CA ALA A 187 -18.48 -22.01 -0.78
C ALA A 187 -19.36 -21.82 0.47
N ASP A 188 -19.22 -20.69 1.18
CA ASP A 188 -19.97 -20.45 2.42
C ASP A 188 -20.70 -19.10 2.41
N ASP A 189 -22.02 -19.13 2.23
CA ASP A 189 -22.95 -17.98 2.32
C ASP A 189 -23.10 -17.38 3.74
N THR A 190 -22.14 -17.55 4.62
CA THR A 190 -22.21 -16.99 5.97
C THR A 190 -21.52 -15.63 6.01
N PRO A 191 -22.28 -14.53 6.16
CA PRO A 191 -21.69 -13.23 6.40
C PRO A 191 -20.97 -13.21 7.77
N CYS A 192 -19.79 -12.63 7.79
CA CYS A 192 -19.08 -12.35 9.04
C CYS A 192 -19.78 -11.26 9.86
#